data_a92fa25d3f4f3ff81cd8577278c43e00
#
_entry.id   a92fa25d3f4f3ff81cd8577278c43e00
#
_cell.length_a   1.000
_cell.length_b   1.000
_cell.length_c   1.000
_cell.angle_alpha   90.00
_cell.angle_beta   90.00
_cell.angle_gamma   90.00
#
_symmetry.space_group_name_H-M   'P 1'
#
loop_
_entity.id
_entity.type
_entity.pdbx_description
1 polymer ?
#
loop_
_entity_poly.entity_id
_entity_poly.type
_entity_poly.pdbx_seq_one_letter_code
_entity_poly.pdbx_strand_id
1 'polypeptide(L)'
;MFQKLTNIIIRQPGYLPNLGFFKKIQSCDTFVFLDDIQFVKDRFDNRNRIRTKNGTSWLTVPINRPVFKKNLNEILISNDLHWQLDHLNIIEDTYHEAPFFTTYWNSLQKILNKKWSKFIDLNLE
;
A
#
# COMPACT_ATOMS: atom_id res chain seq x y z
N MET A 1 24.32 -31.66 -13.94
CA MET A 1 23.09 -30.86 -14.12
C MET A 1 23.07 -29.79 -13.02
N PHE A 2 23.12 -28.53 -13.40
CA PHE A 2 23.10 -27.45 -12.43
C PHE A 2 21.64 -27.22 -11.97
N GLN A 3 21.41 -27.33 -10.67
CA GLN A 3 20.12 -26.94 -10.09
C GLN A 3 19.97 -25.42 -10.24
N LYS A 4 18.90 -24.96 -10.91
CA LYS A 4 18.58 -23.54 -10.96
C LYS A 4 18.25 -23.09 -9.53
N LEU A 5 19.04 -22.20 -8.96
CA LEU A 5 18.74 -21.62 -7.66
C LEU A 5 17.48 -20.75 -7.79
N THR A 6 16.45 -21.07 -7.07
CA THR A 6 15.22 -20.29 -6.98
C THR A 6 15.41 -19.18 -5.95
N ASN A 7 15.25 -17.95 -6.39
CA ASN A 7 15.31 -16.78 -5.52
C ASN A 7 13.92 -16.43 -4.98
N ILE A 8 13.75 -16.55 -3.68
CA ILE A 8 12.48 -16.26 -2.99
C ILE A 8 12.67 -15.01 -2.12
N ILE A 9 11.79 -14.05 -2.27
CA ILE A 9 11.73 -12.87 -1.38
C ILE A 9 10.43 -12.88 -0.61
N ILE A 10 10.52 -12.73 0.71
CA ILE A 10 9.38 -12.66 1.62
C ILE A 10 9.30 -11.24 2.18
N ARG A 11 8.17 -10.58 2.03
CA ARG A 11 7.95 -9.23 2.52
C ARG A 11 6.53 -9.04 3.02
N GLN A 12 6.43 -8.27 4.07
CA GLN A 12 5.20 -7.72 4.57
C GLN A 12 4.64 -6.70 3.57
N PRO A 13 3.34 -6.75 3.21
CA PRO A 13 2.71 -5.74 2.40
C PRO A 13 2.56 -4.43 3.16
N GLY A 14 2.58 -3.31 2.46
CA GLY A 14 2.39 -2.00 3.02
C GLY A 14 1.62 -1.10 2.06
N TYR A 15 1.01 -0.04 2.57
CA TYR A 15 0.21 0.88 1.76
C TYR A 15 1.10 1.75 0.87
N LEU A 16 0.80 1.80 -0.43
CA LEU A 16 1.54 2.57 -1.45
C LEU A 16 3.06 2.40 -1.34
N PRO A 17 3.59 1.19 -1.47
CA PRO A 17 4.99 0.90 -1.21
C PRO A 17 5.92 1.64 -2.16
N ASN A 18 7.15 1.86 -1.72
CA ASN A 18 8.18 2.57 -2.49
C ASN A 18 8.77 1.72 -3.64
N LEU A 19 9.54 2.36 -4.52
CA LEU A 19 10.18 1.71 -5.67
C LEU A 19 11.05 0.49 -5.29
N GLY A 20 11.71 0.53 -4.13
CA GLY A 20 12.53 -0.58 -3.65
C GLY A 20 11.73 -1.86 -3.40
N PHE A 21 10.48 -1.74 -3.02
CA PHE A 21 9.56 -2.86 -2.86
C PHE A 21 9.28 -3.54 -4.22
N PHE A 22 8.91 -2.76 -5.23
CA PHE A 22 8.64 -3.28 -6.57
C PHE A 22 9.90 -3.84 -7.24
N LYS A 23 11.06 -3.22 -7.02
CA LYS A 23 12.33 -3.77 -7.50
C LYS A 23 12.61 -5.16 -6.96
N LYS A 24 12.25 -5.44 -5.70
CA LYS A 24 12.37 -6.77 -5.11
C LYS A 24 11.42 -7.78 -5.77
N ILE A 25 10.18 -7.38 -6.08
CA ILE A 25 9.26 -8.24 -6.84
C ILE A 25 9.85 -8.62 -8.18
N GLN A 26 10.44 -7.66 -8.91
CA GLN A 26 11.06 -7.92 -10.21
C GLN A 26 12.32 -8.78 -10.14
N SER A 27 13.02 -8.81 -9.02
CA SER A 27 14.32 -9.47 -8.86
C SER A 27 14.23 -10.90 -8.34
N CYS A 28 13.05 -11.44 -8.08
CA CYS A 28 12.87 -12.79 -7.55
C CYS A 28 12.03 -13.67 -8.45
N ASP A 29 12.24 -14.98 -8.33
CA ASP A 29 11.41 -15.98 -9.01
C ASP A 29 10.05 -16.17 -8.32
N THR A 30 10.02 -16.00 -6.99
CA THR A 30 8.81 -16.09 -6.17
C THR A 30 8.81 -15.00 -5.11
N PHE A 31 7.74 -14.21 -5.08
CA PHE A 31 7.51 -13.20 -4.04
C PHE A 31 6.39 -13.65 -3.11
N VAL A 32 6.67 -13.67 -1.80
CA VAL A 32 5.72 -14.09 -0.78
C VAL A 32 5.31 -12.89 0.06
N PHE A 33 4.02 -12.61 0.09
CA PHE A 33 3.45 -11.62 1.01
C PHE A 33 3.24 -12.25 2.38
N LEU A 34 3.90 -11.68 3.39
CA LEU A 34 3.77 -12.11 4.78
C LEU A 34 2.70 -11.28 5.47
N ASP A 35 1.50 -11.81 5.57
CA ASP A 35 0.31 -11.12 6.09
C ASP A 35 -0.17 -11.61 7.46
N ASP A 36 0.37 -12.72 7.96
CA ASP A 36 0.07 -13.33 9.26
C ASP A 36 0.95 -12.82 10.40
N ILE A 37 1.59 -11.68 10.21
CA ILE A 37 2.40 -11.00 11.22
C ILE A 37 1.61 -9.90 11.93
N GLN A 38 2.00 -9.61 13.15
CA GLN A 38 1.34 -8.61 13.98
C GLN A 38 1.43 -7.21 13.35
N PHE A 39 0.27 -6.55 13.25
CA PHE A 39 0.19 -5.14 12.89
C PHE A 39 0.92 -4.26 13.92
N VAL A 40 1.76 -3.36 13.46
CA VAL A 40 2.48 -2.41 14.32
C VAL A 40 2.06 -0.99 13.97
N LYS A 41 1.45 -0.33 14.95
CA LYS A 41 1.07 1.09 14.84
C LYS A 41 2.30 1.98 14.55
N ASP A 42 2.08 3.03 13.80
CA ASP A 42 3.07 4.06 13.47
C ASP A 42 4.25 3.58 12.57
N ARG A 43 4.09 2.42 11.95
CA ARG A 43 4.95 1.96 10.85
C ARG A 43 4.31 2.26 9.48
N PHE A 44 4.90 1.72 8.42
CA PHE A 44 4.42 1.88 7.04
C PHE A 44 3.35 0.86 6.63
N ASP A 45 2.73 0.18 7.59
CA ASP A 45 1.73 -0.85 7.30
C ASP A 45 0.51 -0.22 6.63
N ASN A 46 -0.14 0.74 7.30
CA ASN A 46 -1.35 1.40 6.82
C ASN A 46 -1.14 2.86 6.40
N ARG A 47 0.11 3.29 6.22
CA ARG A 47 0.41 4.66 5.80
C ARG A 47 1.71 4.74 5.01
N ASN A 48 1.81 5.78 4.19
CA ASN A 48 3.07 6.15 3.56
C ASN A 48 3.15 7.66 3.37
N ARG A 49 4.35 8.14 3.10
CA ARG A 49 4.61 9.55 2.81
C ARG A 49 4.72 9.79 1.32
N ILE A 50 4.10 10.84 0.87
CA ILE A 50 4.29 11.35 -0.49
C ILE A 50 4.95 12.72 -0.45
N ARG A 51 5.67 13.05 -1.51
CA ARG A 51 6.25 14.39 -1.68
C ARG A 51 5.15 15.34 -2.16
N THR A 52 5.05 16.50 -1.54
CA THR A 52 4.14 17.58 -1.94
C THR A 52 4.92 18.85 -2.26
N LYS A 53 4.25 19.88 -2.78
CA LYS A 53 4.86 21.18 -3.06
C LYS A 53 5.50 21.81 -1.81
N ASN A 54 4.97 21.53 -0.62
CA ASN A 54 5.40 22.10 0.65
C ASN A 54 6.21 21.13 1.54
N GLY A 55 6.73 20.03 0.96
CA GLY A 55 7.49 19.04 1.71
C GLY A 55 6.92 17.63 1.54
N THR A 56 6.53 16.98 2.64
CA THR A 56 5.95 15.63 2.62
C THR A 56 4.63 15.58 3.36
N SER A 57 3.71 14.74 2.90
CA SER A 57 2.45 14.48 3.56
C SER A 57 2.26 12.98 3.80
N TRP A 58 1.64 12.63 4.93
CA TRP A 58 1.23 11.28 5.21
C TRP A 58 -0.12 10.96 4.58
N LEU A 59 -0.21 9.84 3.91
CA LEU A 59 -1.47 9.22 3.51
C LEU A 59 -1.68 8.00 4.43
N THR A 60 -2.70 8.06 5.26
CA THR A 60 -3.00 7.01 6.25
C THR A 60 -4.37 6.41 5.97
N VAL A 61 -4.41 5.10 5.76
CA VAL A 61 -5.67 4.35 5.69
C VAL A 61 -6.21 4.19 7.12
N PRO A 62 -7.40 4.71 7.44
CA PRO A 62 -7.98 4.56 8.76
C PRO A 62 -8.38 3.11 9.02
N ILE A 63 -8.12 2.63 10.23
CA ILE A 63 -8.39 1.25 10.62
C ILE A 63 -9.25 1.18 11.89
N ASN A 64 -10.08 0.15 11.97
CA ASN A 64 -10.91 -0.10 13.14
C ASN A 64 -10.06 -0.52 14.34
N ARG A 65 -10.42 -0.01 15.50
CA ARG A 65 -9.77 -0.36 16.77
C ARG A 65 -10.67 -1.31 17.57
N PRO A 66 -10.11 -2.11 18.47
CA PRO A 66 -8.70 -2.23 18.85
C PRO A 66 -7.88 -3.08 17.86
N VAL A 67 -6.57 -2.73 17.71
CA VAL A 67 -5.63 -3.46 16.85
C VAL A 67 -4.61 -4.28 17.66
N PHE A 68 -4.71 -4.25 18.96
CA PHE A 68 -3.78 -4.93 19.86
C PHE A 68 -3.72 -6.44 19.57
N LYS A 69 -2.52 -6.95 19.34
CA LYS A 69 -2.24 -8.35 18.99
C LYS A 69 -2.94 -8.88 17.74
N LYS A 70 -3.50 -8.03 16.87
CA LYS A 70 -4.05 -8.46 15.59
C LYS A 70 -2.98 -8.55 14.52
N ASN A 71 -3.09 -9.56 13.68
CA ASN A 71 -2.26 -9.70 12.49
C ASN A 71 -2.75 -8.80 11.35
N LEU A 72 -1.88 -8.53 10.37
CA LEU A 72 -2.23 -7.69 9.22
C LEU A 72 -3.49 -8.16 8.50
N ASN A 73 -3.66 -9.47 8.34
CA ASN A 73 -4.82 -10.07 7.67
C ASN A 73 -6.14 -10.01 8.48
N GLU A 74 -6.08 -9.55 9.74
CA GLU A 74 -7.23 -9.34 10.62
C GLU A 74 -7.64 -7.86 10.72
N ILE A 75 -6.85 -6.94 10.17
CA ILE A 75 -7.13 -5.50 10.26
C ILE A 75 -8.25 -5.11 9.30
N LEU A 76 -9.25 -4.43 9.83
CA LEU A 76 -10.37 -3.88 9.08
C LEU A 76 -10.21 -2.39 8.86
N ILE A 77 -10.57 -1.93 7.68
CA ILE A 77 -10.57 -0.50 7.33
C ILE A 77 -11.79 0.16 7.97
N SER A 78 -11.59 1.33 8.56
CA SER A 78 -12.68 2.21 8.97
C SER A 78 -13.17 3.01 7.77
N ASN A 79 -14.38 2.74 7.33
CA ASN A 79 -14.99 3.41 6.19
C ASN A 79 -15.89 4.60 6.59
N ASP A 80 -15.82 5.03 7.84
CA ASP A 80 -16.61 6.17 8.37
C ASP A 80 -16.11 7.53 7.89
N LEU A 81 -14.87 7.58 7.39
CA LEU A 81 -14.21 8.77 6.86
C LEU A 81 -14.07 8.67 5.34
N HIS A 82 -14.09 9.80 4.65
CA HIS A 82 -13.88 9.89 3.20
C HIS A 82 -12.39 9.81 2.81
N TRP A 83 -11.63 8.94 3.48
CA TRP A 83 -10.18 8.83 3.32
C TRP A 83 -9.72 8.57 1.87
N GLN A 84 -10.51 7.82 1.11
CA GLN A 84 -10.18 7.50 -0.28
C GLN A 84 -10.21 8.75 -1.16
N LEU A 85 -11.22 9.60 -0.98
CA LEU A 85 -11.33 10.87 -1.70
C LEU A 85 -10.21 11.82 -1.29
N ASP A 86 -9.89 11.89 -0.01
CA ASP A 86 -8.79 12.72 0.49
C ASP A 86 -7.44 12.29 -0.10
N HIS A 87 -7.18 10.98 -0.14
CA HIS A 87 -5.96 10.45 -0.74
C HIS A 87 -5.91 10.73 -2.24
N LEU A 88 -7.00 10.52 -2.99
CA LEU A 88 -7.06 10.82 -4.40
C LEU A 88 -6.82 12.30 -4.69
N ASN A 89 -7.44 13.20 -3.96
CA ASN A 89 -7.24 14.64 -4.12
C ASN A 89 -5.79 15.04 -3.87
N ILE A 90 -5.17 14.55 -2.79
CA ILE A 90 -3.77 14.86 -2.48
C ILE A 90 -2.83 14.31 -3.55
N ILE A 91 -3.08 13.10 -4.06
CA ILE A 91 -2.27 12.49 -5.12
C ILE A 91 -2.42 13.27 -6.42
N GLU A 92 -3.64 13.64 -6.80
CA GLU A 92 -3.90 14.44 -8.00
C GLU A 92 -3.22 15.81 -7.94
N ASP A 93 -3.44 16.55 -6.86
CA ASP A 93 -2.81 17.85 -6.63
C ASP A 93 -1.27 17.80 -6.68
N THR A 94 -0.70 16.69 -6.24
CA THR A 94 0.75 16.51 -6.18
C THR A 94 1.36 16.08 -7.51
N TYR A 95 0.68 15.19 -8.24
CA TYR A 95 1.28 14.45 -9.36
C TYR A 95 0.62 14.70 -10.72
N HIS A 96 -0.43 15.55 -10.84
CA HIS A 96 -1.14 15.77 -12.11
C HIS A 96 -0.22 16.24 -13.26
N GLU A 97 0.88 16.93 -12.95
CA GLU A 97 1.87 17.37 -13.95
C GLU A 97 2.97 16.32 -14.23
N ALA A 98 2.95 15.17 -13.54
CA ALA A 98 3.96 14.13 -13.77
C ALA A 98 3.78 13.45 -15.14
N PRO A 99 4.86 13.11 -15.86
CA PRO A 99 4.80 12.65 -17.26
C PRO A 99 3.90 11.44 -17.51
N PHE A 100 3.75 10.55 -16.53
CA PHE A 100 2.95 9.31 -16.66
C PHE A 100 1.67 9.34 -15.81
N PHE A 101 1.31 10.46 -15.24
CA PHE A 101 0.14 10.59 -14.38
C PHE A 101 -1.14 10.10 -15.08
N THR A 102 -1.43 10.62 -16.26
CA THR A 102 -2.62 10.25 -17.04
C THR A 102 -2.70 8.79 -17.41
N THR A 103 -1.53 8.14 -17.58
CA THR A 103 -1.45 6.71 -17.90
C THR A 103 -1.96 5.83 -16.77
N TYR A 104 -1.65 6.18 -15.52
CA TYR A 104 -1.93 5.34 -14.36
C TYR A 104 -3.08 5.84 -13.49
N TRP A 105 -3.50 7.09 -13.65
CA TRP A 105 -4.50 7.74 -12.79
C TRP A 105 -5.84 6.99 -12.73
N ASN A 106 -6.37 6.59 -13.91
CA ASN A 106 -7.63 5.86 -13.97
C ASN A 106 -7.58 4.51 -13.22
N SER A 107 -6.45 3.82 -13.29
CA SER A 107 -6.27 2.54 -12.58
C SER A 107 -6.21 2.75 -11.07
N LEU A 108 -5.48 3.76 -10.63
CA LEU A 108 -5.40 4.11 -9.21
C LEU A 108 -6.75 4.53 -8.64
N GLN A 109 -7.50 5.36 -9.39
CA GLN A 109 -8.86 5.76 -8.99
C GLN A 109 -9.78 4.54 -8.85
N LYS A 110 -9.72 3.60 -9.78
CA LYS A 110 -10.53 2.37 -9.71
C LYS A 110 -10.21 1.55 -8.48
N ILE A 111 -8.94 1.42 -8.11
CA ILE A 111 -8.51 0.68 -6.91
C ILE A 111 -8.99 1.41 -5.66
N LEU A 112 -8.69 2.70 -5.51
CA LEU A 112 -9.02 3.45 -4.31
C LEU A 112 -10.53 3.65 -4.13
N ASN A 113 -11.32 3.74 -5.21
CA ASN A 113 -12.77 3.89 -5.13
C ASN A 113 -13.53 2.58 -4.85
N LYS A 114 -12.86 1.43 -4.87
CA LYS A 114 -13.51 0.19 -4.43
C LYS A 114 -13.82 0.26 -2.93
N LYS A 115 -14.88 -0.42 -2.52
CA LYS A 115 -15.20 -0.59 -1.10
C LYS A 115 -14.32 -1.70 -0.51
N TRP A 116 -13.41 -1.32 0.34
CA TRP A 116 -12.49 -2.24 1.00
C TRP A 116 -12.96 -2.52 2.44
N SER A 117 -12.99 -3.78 2.83
CA SER A 117 -13.26 -4.21 4.19
C SER A 117 -11.97 -4.55 4.93
N LYS A 118 -11.18 -5.45 4.40
CA LYS A 118 -9.88 -5.82 4.96
C LYS A 118 -8.77 -4.94 4.40
N PHE A 119 -7.90 -4.51 5.30
CA PHE A 119 -6.74 -3.72 4.92
C PHE A 119 -5.78 -4.47 3.99
N ILE A 120 -5.60 -5.77 4.22
CA ILE A 120 -4.71 -6.61 3.40
C ILE A 120 -5.15 -6.67 1.94
N ASP A 121 -6.46 -6.75 1.68
CA ASP A 121 -6.99 -6.85 0.32
C ASP A 121 -6.68 -5.60 -0.50
N LEU A 122 -6.75 -4.42 0.11
CA LEU A 122 -6.33 -3.17 -0.51
C LEU A 122 -4.83 -3.17 -0.87
N ASN A 123 -3.99 -3.69 0.02
CA ASN A 123 -2.54 -3.67 -0.18
C ASN A 123 -2.04 -4.69 -1.22
N LEU A 124 -2.83 -5.70 -1.52
CA LEU A 124 -2.49 -6.73 -2.51
C LEU A 124 -3.03 -6.43 -3.92
N GLU A 125 -3.95 -5.47 -4.06
CA GLU A 125 -4.48 -5.04 -5.35
C GLU A 125 -3.49 -4.16 -6.12
#